data_f5e9d985031ea5f08d553c36831977c1
#
_entry.id   f5e9d985031ea5f08d553c36831977c1
#
_cell.length_a   1.000
_cell.length_b   1.000
_cell.length_c   1.000
_cell.angle_alpha   90.00
_cell.angle_beta   90.00
_cell.angle_gamma   90.00
#
_symmetry.space_group_name_H-M   'P 1'
#
loop_
_entity.id
_entity.type
_entity.pdbx_description
1 polymer ?
#
loop_
_entity_poly.entity_id
_entity_poly.type
_entity_poly.pdbx_seq_one_letter_code
_entity_poly.pdbx_strand_id
1 'polypeptide(L)'
;YGNSSKTPILTDDVKEEVKDLDHVENATFYYNSTSASIYNNNNSLEGGSVYGIDVNYLATCGYIIQSGRGFVKDDYKNYNKVALIDDNAAQNLFPSQNPVGQTVEINQEPYTIVGVIRQDENYQPTINSIDEYYTYYQSIVGSVMIPDSCWPISFKFDVPQNVIVKADSTDTMSTVGNAAADALNNLIAALNTGGNTTMKYKAEDIMEQVKNMQKLSESTNNQLIWIASISLLVGGIGVMNIMLVSVTERTKEIGLKKAIGA
;
A
#
# COMPACT_ATOMS: atom_id res chain seq x y z
N TYR A 1 25.34 -17.83 -16.18
CA TYR A 1 25.60 -16.44 -15.72
C TYR A 1 24.30 -15.68 -15.92
N GLY A 2 23.52 -15.54 -14.85
CA GLY A 2 22.28 -14.78 -14.87
C GLY A 2 22.59 -13.29 -14.85
N ASN A 3 22.03 -12.51 -15.77
CA ASN A 3 21.95 -11.07 -15.69
C ASN A 3 21.14 -10.70 -14.45
N SER A 4 21.82 -10.33 -13.38
CA SER A 4 21.16 -9.70 -12.25
C SER A 4 20.81 -8.27 -12.68
N SER A 5 19.55 -8.02 -12.97
CA SER A 5 19.05 -6.66 -13.14
C SER A 5 19.26 -5.92 -11.82
N LYS A 6 20.08 -4.89 -11.85
CA LYS A 6 20.30 -4.05 -10.67
C LYS A 6 19.01 -3.29 -10.37
N THR A 7 18.50 -3.45 -9.15
CA THR A 7 17.38 -2.65 -8.66
C THR A 7 17.83 -1.21 -8.49
N PRO A 8 17.11 -0.23 -9.04
CA PRO A 8 17.45 1.17 -8.88
C PRO A 8 17.25 1.59 -7.41
N ILE A 9 18.26 2.26 -6.87
CA ILE A 9 18.18 2.86 -5.54
C ILE A 9 17.58 4.25 -5.69
N LEU A 10 16.46 4.49 -5.01
CA LEU A 10 15.87 5.82 -4.93
C LEU A 10 16.59 6.61 -3.84
N THR A 11 17.39 7.57 -4.24
CA THR A 11 18.08 8.50 -3.32
C THR A 11 17.11 9.53 -2.75
N ASP A 12 17.48 10.19 -1.67
CA ASP A 12 16.65 11.24 -1.07
C ASP A 12 16.38 12.39 -2.04
N ASP A 13 17.35 12.74 -2.90
CA ASP A 13 17.20 13.77 -3.94
C ASP A 13 16.09 13.42 -4.94
N VAL A 14 16.03 12.15 -5.34
CA VAL A 14 14.98 11.63 -6.24
C VAL A 14 13.60 11.71 -5.56
N LYS A 15 13.53 11.35 -4.29
CA LYS A 15 12.29 11.40 -3.52
C LYS A 15 11.79 12.84 -3.36
N GLU A 16 12.68 13.77 -3.10
CA GLU A 16 12.33 15.20 -3.03
C GLU A 16 11.87 15.74 -4.39
N GLU A 17 12.52 15.35 -5.50
CA GLU A 17 12.10 15.76 -6.84
C GLU A 17 10.66 15.31 -7.16
N VAL A 18 10.27 14.10 -6.76
CA VAL A 18 8.88 13.63 -6.93
C VAL A 18 7.91 14.44 -6.07
N LYS A 19 8.28 14.79 -4.85
CA LYS A 19 7.44 15.59 -3.95
C LYS A 19 7.26 17.03 -4.46
N ASP A 20 8.26 17.57 -5.14
CA ASP A 20 8.26 18.95 -5.65
C ASP A 20 7.55 19.09 -7.02
N LEU A 21 7.04 18.00 -7.60
CA LEU A 21 6.26 18.05 -8.82
C LEU A 21 4.96 18.84 -8.63
N ASP A 22 4.54 19.53 -9.69
CA ASP A 22 3.29 20.30 -9.71
C ASP A 22 2.10 19.41 -9.34
N HIS A 23 1.19 19.92 -8.52
CA HIS A 23 -0.03 19.24 -8.05
C HIS A 23 0.20 18.01 -7.16
N VAL A 24 1.41 17.78 -6.70
CA VAL A 24 1.70 16.76 -5.68
C VAL A 24 1.46 17.35 -4.29
N GLU A 25 0.48 16.81 -3.57
CA GLU A 25 0.24 17.17 -2.17
C GLU A 25 1.24 16.46 -1.25
N ASN A 26 1.47 15.18 -1.50
CA ASN A 26 2.43 14.35 -0.75
C ASN A 26 2.86 13.14 -1.58
N ALA A 27 4.01 12.57 -1.23
CA ALA A 27 4.49 11.31 -1.79
C ALA A 27 5.14 10.47 -0.70
N THR A 28 4.95 9.16 -0.77
CA THR A 28 5.58 8.21 0.14
C THR A 28 6.17 7.05 -0.63
N PHE A 29 7.31 6.56 -0.14
CA PHE A 29 8.06 5.45 -0.69
C PHE A 29 8.10 4.33 0.35
N TYR A 30 7.78 3.12 -0.04
CA TYR A 30 7.67 2.01 0.89
C TYR A 30 8.03 0.67 0.26
N TYR A 31 8.41 -0.28 1.12
CA TYR A 31 8.52 -1.69 0.78
C TYR A 31 7.29 -2.44 1.28
N ASN A 32 6.97 -3.55 0.65
CA ASN A 32 5.88 -4.42 1.06
C ASN A 32 6.26 -5.89 0.89
N SER A 33 5.82 -6.72 1.83
CA SER A 33 5.92 -8.17 1.75
C SER A 33 4.67 -8.81 2.35
N THR A 34 4.09 -9.77 1.63
CA THR A 34 2.95 -10.58 2.09
C THR A 34 3.34 -12.00 2.45
N SER A 35 4.63 -12.32 2.37
CA SER A 35 5.18 -13.66 2.60
C SER A 35 6.08 -13.75 3.84
N ALA A 36 6.13 -12.69 4.64
CA ALA A 36 6.91 -12.67 5.87
C ALA A 36 6.29 -13.56 6.95
N SER A 37 7.13 -14.21 7.74
CA SER A 37 6.68 -14.84 8.98
C SER A 37 6.62 -13.80 10.10
N ILE A 38 5.45 -13.70 10.74
CA ILE A 38 5.17 -12.70 11.77
C ILE A 38 4.67 -13.42 13.02
N TYR A 39 5.38 -13.28 14.13
CA TYR A 39 5.10 -14.00 15.36
C TYR A 39 5.19 -13.10 16.59
N ASN A 40 4.39 -13.45 17.59
CA ASN A 40 4.63 -13.12 18.99
C ASN A 40 4.43 -14.39 19.83
N ASN A 41 5.49 -14.94 20.39
CA ASN A 41 5.47 -16.20 21.12
C ASN A 41 4.76 -17.32 20.31
N ASN A 42 3.58 -17.75 20.78
CA ASN A 42 2.81 -18.82 20.16
C ASN A 42 1.77 -18.31 19.13
N ASN A 43 1.64 -17.02 18.97
CA ASN A 43 0.69 -16.41 18.05
C ASN A 43 1.38 -16.04 16.74
N SER A 44 0.79 -16.43 15.62
CA SER A 44 1.27 -16.07 14.28
C SER A 44 0.25 -15.23 13.54
N LEU A 45 0.74 -14.35 12.68
CA LEU A 45 -0.09 -13.56 11.76
C LEU A 45 0.04 -14.13 10.35
N GLU A 46 -0.59 -15.28 10.12
CA GLU A 46 -0.56 -15.93 8.80
C GLU A 46 -1.30 -15.09 7.75
N GLY A 47 -0.61 -14.81 6.64
CA GLY A 47 -1.16 -13.95 5.59
C GLY A 47 -1.14 -12.46 5.91
N GLY A 48 -0.51 -12.06 7.00
CA GLY A 48 -0.29 -10.65 7.33
C GLY A 48 0.74 -10.00 6.41
N SER A 49 0.68 -8.67 6.33
CA SER A 49 1.59 -7.86 5.52
C SER A 49 2.60 -7.13 6.39
N VAL A 50 3.82 -7.00 5.87
CA VAL A 50 4.86 -6.13 6.45
C VAL A 50 5.17 -5.01 5.47
N TYR A 51 5.19 -3.78 5.99
CA TYR A 51 5.55 -2.59 5.22
C TYR A 51 6.80 -1.96 5.81
N GLY A 52 7.76 -1.62 4.96
CA GLY A 52 8.88 -0.76 5.31
C GLY A 52 8.55 0.66 4.89
N ILE A 53 8.25 1.54 5.85
CA ILE A 53 7.64 2.85 5.58
C ILE A 53 8.59 4.01 5.83
N ASP A 54 8.45 5.07 5.05
CA ASP A 54 9.10 6.36 5.30
C ASP A 54 8.27 7.24 6.26
N VAL A 55 8.77 8.43 6.55
CA VAL A 55 8.13 9.38 7.48
C VAL A 55 6.79 9.92 6.99
N ASN A 56 6.50 9.84 5.70
CA ASN A 56 5.30 10.39 5.07
C ASN A 56 4.18 9.36 4.92
N TYR A 57 4.48 8.07 5.08
CA TYR A 57 3.56 7.00 4.77
C TYR A 57 2.24 7.09 5.54
N LEU A 58 2.31 7.23 6.87
CA LEU A 58 1.11 7.26 7.70
C LEU A 58 0.18 8.40 7.31
N ALA A 59 0.72 9.61 7.14
CA ALA A 59 -0.07 10.77 6.75
C ALA A 59 -0.64 10.63 5.32
N THR A 60 0.17 10.13 4.38
CA THR A 60 -0.26 9.94 2.98
C THR A 60 -1.36 8.89 2.86
N CYS A 61 -1.27 7.82 3.63
CA CYS A 61 -2.23 6.70 3.60
C CYS A 61 -3.34 6.81 4.64
N GLY A 62 -3.48 7.94 5.33
CA GLY A 62 -4.58 8.21 6.26
C GLY A 62 -4.56 7.40 7.54
N TYR A 63 -3.38 7.02 8.02
CA TYR A 63 -3.22 6.35 9.30
C TYR A 63 -3.02 7.34 10.44
N ILE A 64 -3.62 7.04 11.57
CA ILE A 64 -3.42 7.77 12.82
C ILE A 64 -2.91 6.84 13.92
N ILE A 65 -2.20 7.40 14.86
CA ILE A 65 -1.71 6.67 16.04
C ILE A 65 -2.88 6.54 17.02
N GLN A 66 -3.27 5.31 17.32
CA GLN A 66 -4.31 4.98 18.28
C GLN A 66 -3.75 4.90 19.70
N SER A 67 -2.58 4.30 19.87
CA SER A 67 -1.86 4.23 21.13
C SER A 67 -0.36 4.17 20.91
N GLY A 68 0.41 4.56 21.92
CA GLY A 68 1.85 4.63 21.79
C GLY A 68 2.33 5.85 20.98
N ARG A 69 3.32 5.65 20.10
CA ARG A 69 3.89 6.69 19.24
C ARG A 69 4.13 6.19 17.82
N GLY A 70 4.25 7.11 16.89
CA GLY A 70 4.77 6.84 15.54
C GLY A 70 6.30 6.73 15.52
N PHE A 71 6.87 6.50 14.33
CA PHE A 71 8.31 6.55 14.14
C PHE A 71 8.82 7.98 14.20
N VAL A 72 9.99 8.14 14.80
CA VAL A 72 10.73 9.41 14.87
C VAL A 72 11.98 9.33 14.00
N LYS A 73 12.58 10.48 13.67
CA LYS A 73 13.78 10.54 12.83
C LYS A 73 14.91 9.65 13.32
N ASP A 74 15.07 9.54 14.65
CA ASP A 74 16.11 8.70 15.25
C ASP A 74 15.88 7.21 15.01
N ASP A 75 14.65 6.75 14.86
CA ASP A 75 14.34 5.36 14.52
C ASP A 75 14.91 4.99 13.14
N TYR A 76 14.81 5.91 12.19
CA TYR A 76 15.38 5.74 10.84
C TYR A 76 16.89 5.85 10.82
N LYS A 77 17.43 6.87 11.47
CA LYS A 77 18.86 7.18 11.49
C LYS A 77 19.69 6.11 12.19
N ASN A 78 19.17 5.59 13.29
CA ASN A 78 19.87 4.63 14.14
C ASN A 78 19.51 3.17 13.84
N TYR A 79 18.68 2.93 12.80
CA TYR A 79 18.20 1.60 12.44
C TYR A 79 17.53 0.89 13.63
N ASN A 80 16.73 1.63 14.40
CA ASN A 80 16.04 1.07 15.55
C ASN A 80 15.02 0.05 15.11
N LYS A 81 15.10 -1.17 15.63
CA LYS A 81 14.13 -2.23 15.35
C LYS A 81 12.85 -1.99 16.13
N VAL A 82 12.04 -1.09 15.63
CA VAL A 82 10.72 -0.71 16.14
C VAL A 82 9.64 -1.02 15.13
N ALA A 83 8.43 -1.26 15.60
CA ALA A 83 7.30 -1.60 14.76
C ALA A 83 6.04 -0.85 15.17
N LEU A 84 5.17 -0.63 14.19
CA LEU A 84 3.77 -0.26 14.37
C LEU A 84 2.91 -1.43 13.92
N ILE A 85 1.79 -1.64 14.57
CA ILE A 85 0.82 -2.66 14.17
C ILE A 85 -0.56 -2.03 14.04
N ASP A 86 -1.38 -2.55 13.15
CA ASP A 86 -2.79 -2.18 13.06
C ASP A 86 -3.66 -2.94 14.07
N ASP A 87 -4.92 -2.56 14.19
CA ASP A 87 -5.86 -3.18 15.13
C ASP A 87 -6.03 -4.69 14.90
N ASN A 88 -6.04 -5.13 13.64
CA ASN A 88 -6.21 -6.54 13.30
C ASN A 88 -4.99 -7.36 13.72
N ALA A 89 -3.80 -6.86 13.44
CA ALA A 89 -2.56 -7.49 13.91
C ALA A 89 -2.47 -7.50 15.43
N ALA A 90 -2.88 -6.41 16.09
CA ALA A 90 -2.92 -6.35 17.55
C ALA A 90 -3.85 -7.40 18.16
N GLN A 91 -5.04 -7.58 17.61
CA GLN A 91 -6.00 -8.58 18.08
C GLN A 91 -5.50 -10.02 17.87
N ASN A 92 -4.87 -10.29 16.74
CA ASN A 92 -4.40 -11.64 16.39
C ASN A 92 -3.12 -12.02 17.14
N LEU A 93 -2.17 -11.10 17.31
CA LEU A 93 -0.88 -11.37 17.97
C LEU A 93 -0.94 -11.19 19.49
N PHE A 94 -1.75 -10.26 19.99
CA PHE A 94 -1.82 -9.85 21.39
C PHE A 94 -3.26 -9.87 21.93
N PRO A 95 -3.96 -11.01 21.88
CA PRO A 95 -5.34 -11.07 22.36
C PRO A 95 -5.41 -10.65 23.84
N SER A 96 -6.22 -9.64 24.11
CA SER A 96 -6.45 -9.12 25.48
C SER A 96 -5.20 -8.54 26.19
N GLN A 97 -4.16 -8.18 25.45
CA GLN A 97 -2.95 -7.56 25.97
C GLN A 97 -2.70 -6.21 25.30
N ASN A 98 -1.97 -5.34 26.00
CA ASN A 98 -1.45 -4.12 25.37
C ASN A 98 -0.22 -4.47 24.53
N PRO A 99 -0.26 -4.28 23.20
CA PRO A 99 0.86 -4.62 22.34
C PRO A 99 2.04 -3.64 22.45
N VAL A 100 1.82 -2.41 22.90
CA VAL A 100 2.87 -1.39 23.00
C VAL A 100 3.92 -1.82 24.04
N GLY A 101 5.18 -1.85 23.62
CA GLY A 101 6.30 -2.34 24.42
C GLY A 101 6.56 -3.85 24.29
N GLN A 102 5.66 -4.60 23.67
CA GLN A 102 5.85 -6.02 23.36
C GLN A 102 6.73 -6.21 22.12
N THR A 103 7.19 -7.43 21.94
CA THR A 103 8.04 -7.81 20.79
C THR A 103 7.23 -8.53 19.74
N VAL A 104 7.45 -8.18 18.48
CA VAL A 104 7.01 -8.94 17.30
C VAL A 104 8.23 -9.42 16.54
N GLU A 105 8.25 -10.68 16.14
CA GLU A 105 9.31 -11.26 15.31
C GLU A 105 8.87 -11.24 13.84
N ILE A 106 9.71 -10.64 13.01
CA ILE A 106 9.52 -10.58 11.56
C ILE A 106 10.70 -11.30 10.90
N ASN A 107 10.43 -12.42 10.24
CA ASN A 107 11.46 -13.28 9.66
C ASN A 107 12.57 -13.61 10.67
N GLN A 108 12.17 -13.94 11.91
CA GLN A 108 13.06 -14.27 13.04
C GLN A 108 13.84 -13.09 13.64
N GLU A 109 13.60 -11.86 13.16
CA GLU A 109 14.18 -10.65 13.75
C GLU A 109 13.20 -9.99 14.70
N PRO A 110 13.60 -9.67 15.95
CA PRO A 110 12.71 -9.06 16.93
C PRO A 110 12.62 -7.55 16.72
N TYR A 111 11.39 -7.04 16.74
CA TYR A 111 11.06 -5.61 16.72
C TYR A 111 10.23 -5.26 17.94
N THR A 112 10.49 -4.12 18.55
CA THR A 112 9.68 -3.60 19.65
C THR A 112 8.51 -2.79 19.11
N ILE A 113 7.29 -3.15 19.48
CA ILE A 113 6.09 -2.40 19.10
C ILE A 113 6.07 -1.09 19.88
N VAL A 114 6.07 0.02 19.18
CA VAL A 114 6.05 1.38 19.76
C VAL A 114 4.70 2.05 19.63
N GLY A 115 3.82 1.55 18.79
CA GLY A 115 2.47 2.09 18.63
C GLY A 115 1.53 1.16 17.89
N VAL A 116 0.26 1.43 18.10
CA VAL A 116 -0.85 0.84 17.36
C VAL A 116 -1.45 1.92 16.48
N ILE A 117 -1.70 1.59 15.23
CA ILE A 117 -2.26 2.48 14.23
C ILE A 117 -3.63 2.00 13.80
N ARG A 118 -4.46 2.92 13.35
CA ARG A 118 -5.69 2.65 12.64
C ARG A 118 -5.88 3.62 11.50
N GLN A 119 -6.70 3.27 10.56
CA GLN A 119 -7.08 4.19 9.51
C GLN A 119 -8.02 5.26 10.08
N ASP A 120 -7.85 6.51 9.66
CA ASP A 120 -8.78 7.58 10.02
C ASP A 120 -10.15 7.28 9.40
N GLU A 121 -11.22 7.44 10.17
CA GLU A 121 -12.60 7.16 9.73
C GLU A 121 -13.04 8.05 8.56
N ASN A 122 -12.43 9.23 8.43
CA ASN A 122 -12.70 10.15 7.33
C ASN A 122 -11.84 9.87 6.09
N TYR A 123 -10.86 8.98 6.21
CA TYR A 123 -10.01 8.63 5.09
C TYR A 123 -10.73 7.63 4.17
N GLN A 124 -10.90 8.03 2.94
CA GLN A 124 -11.40 7.15 1.89
C GLN A 124 -10.23 6.77 0.97
N PRO A 125 -9.77 5.52 1.02
CA PRO A 125 -8.71 5.10 0.13
C PRO A 125 -9.20 5.15 -1.31
N THR A 126 -8.41 5.75 -2.18
CA THR A 126 -8.64 5.64 -3.61
C THR A 126 -8.07 4.30 -4.06
N ILE A 127 -8.93 3.38 -4.45
CA ILE A 127 -8.54 2.08 -4.97
C ILE A 127 -8.39 2.22 -6.48
N ASN A 128 -7.16 2.13 -6.98
CA ASN A 128 -6.83 2.41 -8.38
C ASN A 128 -6.71 1.16 -9.25
N SER A 129 -6.67 -0.02 -8.63
CA SER A 129 -6.59 -1.28 -9.35
C SER A 129 -7.31 -2.42 -8.64
N ILE A 130 -7.58 -3.50 -9.37
CA ILE A 130 -8.14 -4.74 -8.80
C ILE A 130 -7.16 -5.34 -7.80
N ASP A 131 -5.87 -5.25 -8.03
CA ASP A 131 -4.84 -5.77 -7.14
C ASP A 131 -4.77 -4.96 -5.84
N GLU A 132 -4.91 -3.62 -5.90
CA GLU A 132 -5.06 -2.78 -4.71
C GLU A 132 -6.33 -3.11 -3.94
N TYR A 133 -7.42 -3.37 -4.64
CA TYR A 133 -8.67 -3.81 -4.03
C TYR A 133 -8.47 -5.10 -3.23
N TYR A 134 -7.86 -6.11 -3.83
CA TYR A 134 -7.58 -7.35 -3.12
C TYR A 134 -6.59 -7.16 -1.98
N THR A 135 -5.56 -6.35 -2.15
CA THR A 135 -4.60 -6.03 -1.09
C THR A 135 -5.27 -5.31 0.08
N TYR A 136 -6.14 -4.35 -0.20
CA TYR A 136 -6.91 -3.64 0.82
C TYR A 136 -7.83 -4.57 1.61
N TYR A 137 -8.51 -5.49 0.94
CA TYR A 137 -9.38 -6.47 1.59
C TYR A 137 -8.64 -7.65 2.24
N GLN A 138 -7.46 -8.00 1.78
CA GLN A 138 -6.59 -8.96 2.46
C GLN A 138 -6.03 -8.41 3.78
N SER A 139 -6.00 -7.11 3.96
CA SER A 139 -5.57 -6.48 5.19
C SER A 139 -6.48 -6.75 6.41
N ILE A 140 -7.54 -7.54 6.24
CA ILE A 140 -8.36 -8.08 7.34
C ILE A 140 -7.52 -8.93 8.32
N VAL A 141 -6.42 -9.51 7.85
CA VAL A 141 -5.52 -10.31 8.70
C VAL A 141 -4.70 -9.42 9.61
N GLY A 142 -4.25 -8.28 9.12
CA GLY A 142 -3.46 -7.30 9.82
C GLY A 142 -2.13 -7.00 9.17
N SER A 143 -1.55 -5.87 9.57
CA SER A 143 -0.30 -5.35 9.03
C SER A 143 0.64 -4.91 10.13
N VAL A 144 1.93 -5.11 9.87
CA VAL A 144 3.03 -4.63 10.70
C VAL A 144 3.88 -3.68 9.86
N MET A 145 4.24 -2.54 10.42
CA MET A 145 5.08 -1.55 9.76
C MET A 145 6.39 -1.41 10.51
N ILE A 146 7.47 -1.31 9.76
CA ILE A 146 8.82 -1.05 10.27
C ILE A 146 9.40 0.17 9.53
N PRO A 147 10.40 0.87 10.08
CA PRO A 147 11.11 1.89 9.32
C PRO A 147 11.72 1.30 8.05
N ASP A 148 11.64 2.00 6.93
CA ASP A 148 12.20 1.53 5.66
C ASP A 148 13.72 1.30 5.73
N SER A 149 14.42 2.07 6.57
CA SER A 149 15.84 1.87 6.86
C SER A 149 16.15 0.51 7.48
N CYS A 150 15.18 -0.10 8.19
CA CYS A 150 15.31 -1.42 8.79
C CYS A 150 14.94 -2.57 7.83
N TRP A 151 14.40 -2.27 6.65
CA TRP A 151 13.98 -3.29 5.69
C TRP A 151 15.05 -4.33 5.38
N PRO A 152 16.31 -3.95 5.12
CA PRO A 152 17.38 -4.93 4.82
C PRO A 152 17.75 -5.86 5.97
N ILE A 153 17.30 -5.58 7.19
CA ILE A 153 17.57 -6.46 8.35
C ILE A 153 16.77 -7.75 8.24
N SER A 154 15.52 -7.68 7.81
CA SER A 154 14.61 -8.83 7.73
C SER A 154 14.29 -9.29 6.30
N PHE A 155 14.60 -8.47 5.30
CA PHE A 155 14.24 -8.70 3.91
C PHE A 155 15.43 -8.47 2.97
N LYS A 156 15.26 -8.83 1.70
CA LYS A 156 16.27 -8.52 0.68
C LYS A 156 16.40 -7.02 0.48
N PHE A 157 17.62 -6.55 0.36
CA PHE A 157 17.93 -5.13 0.16
C PHE A 157 17.80 -4.66 -1.30
N ASP A 158 17.75 -5.58 -2.26
CA ASP A 158 17.73 -5.31 -3.70
C ASP A 158 16.33 -5.36 -4.32
N VAL A 159 15.32 -5.02 -3.54
CA VAL A 159 13.94 -4.92 -4.02
C VAL A 159 13.56 -3.46 -4.30
N PRO A 160 12.77 -3.20 -5.36
CA PRO A 160 12.32 -1.84 -5.65
C PRO A 160 11.33 -1.34 -4.60
N GLN A 161 11.40 -0.04 -4.30
CA GLN A 161 10.38 0.62 -3.50
C GLN A 161 9.12 0.88 -4.33
N ASN A 162 7.99 0.74 -3.69
CA ASN A 162 6.71 1.22 -4.20
C ASN A 162 6.56 2.72 -3.89
N VAL A 163 5.77 3.41 -4.68
CA VAL A 163 5.55 4.84 -4.55
C VAL A 163 4.05 5.13 -4.56
N ILE A 164 3.58 5.89 -3.58
CA ILE A 164 2.24 6.47 -3.58
C ILE A 164 2.39 7.98 -3.67
N VAL A 165 1.77 8.58 -4.68
CA VAL A 165 1.72 10.01 -4.86
C VAL A 165 0.30 10.49 -4.66
N LYS A 166 0.09 11.39 -3.73
CA LYS A 166 -1.19 12.03 -3.47
C LYS A 166 -1.27 13.33 -4.26
N ALA A 167 -2.21 13.39 -5.18
CA ALA A 167 -2.51 14.60 -5.95
C ALA A 167 -3.36 15.59 -5.13
N ASP A 168 -3.27 16.86 -5.44
CA ASP A 168 -4.06 17.93 -4.81
C ASP A 168 -5.56 17.86 -5.18
N SER A 169 -5.88 17.22 -6.31
CA SER A 169 -7.25 17.03 -6.78
C SER A 169 -7.40 15.77 -7.62
N THR A 170 -8.63 15.28 -7.72
CA THR A 170 -8.96 14.13 -8.58
C THR A 170 -8.68 14.42 -10.07
N ASP A 171 -8.85 15.64 -10.51
CA ASP A 171 -8.63 16.03 -11.90
C ASP A 171 -7.16 15.97 -12.32
N THR A 172 -6.24 16.12 -11.36
CA THR A 172 -4.79 16.11 -11.58
C THR A 172 -4.14 14.74 -11.38
N MET A 173 -4.88 13.74 -10.90
CA MET A 173 -4.32 12.42 -10.52
C MET A 173 -3.55 11.76 -11.67
N SER A 174 -4.13 11.67 -12.86
CA SER A 174 -3.48 11.02 -14.00
C SER A 174 -2.23 11.79 -14.45
N THR A 175 -2.29 13.12 -14.46
CA THR A 175 -1.15 13.97 -14.83
C THR A 175 -0.01 13.83 -13.83
N VAL A 176 -0.33 13.86 -12.54
CA VAL A 176 0.64 13.71 -11.44
C VAL A 176 1.26 12.31 -11.45
N GLY A 177 0.45 11.27 -11.61
CA GLY A 177 0.93 9.90 -11.68
C GLY A 177 1.92 9.68 -12.83
N ASN A 178 1.59 10.16 -14.03
CA ASN A 178 2.46 10.06 -15.19
C ASN A 178 3.73 10.91 -15.03
N ALA A 179 3.62 12.12 -14.50
CA ALA A 179 4.79 12.97 -14.23
C ALA A 179 5.75 12.33 -13.22
N ALA A 180 5.22 11.73 -12.16
CA ALA A 180 6.03 11.02 -11.17
C ALA A 180 6.71 9.78 -11.77
N ALA A 181 5.99 8.99 -12.56
CA ALA A 181 6.57 7.83 -13.25
C ALA A 181 7.68 8.25 -14.23
N ASP A 182 7.48 9.30 -14.99
CA ASP A 182 8.48 9.84 -15.94
C ASP A 182 9.71 10.35 -15.19
N ALA A 183 9.55 11.10 -14.12
CA ALA A 183 10.64 11.58 -13.29
C ALA A 183 11.48 10.42 -12.72
N LEU A 184 10.85 9.41 -12.16
CA LEU A 184 11.49 8.21 -11.62
C LEU A 184 12.22 7.42 -12.73
N ASN A 185 11.61 7.23 -13.89
CA ASN A 185 12.21 6.49 -15.00
C ASN A 185 13.39 7.24 -15.61
N ASN A 186 13.34 8.56 -15.70
CA ASN A 186 14.44 9.39 -16.17
C ASN A 186 15.66 9.30 -15.24
N LEU A 187 15.43 9.30 -13.94
CA LEU A 187 16.48 9.18 -12.94
C LEU A 187 17.10 7.77 -12.92
N ILE A 188 16.28 6.74 -13.07
CA ILE A 188 16.74 5.36 -13.24
C ILE A 188 17.61 5.22 -14.50
N ALA A 189 17.20 5.80 -15.61
CA ALA A 189 17.97 5.80 -16.86
C ALA A 189 19.32 6.52 -16.71
N ALA A 190 19.37 7.64 -15.99
CA ALA A 190 20.59 8.39 -15.71
C ALA A 190 21.60 7.61 -14.83
N LEU A 191 21.09 6.82 -13.87
CA LEU A 191 21.91 5.99 -12.98
C LEU A 191 22.42 4.71 -13.65
N ASN A 192 21.80 4.28 -14.74
CA ASN A 192 22.08 3.01 -15.41
C ASN A 192 22.85 3.16 -16.74
N THR A 193 23.82 4.03 -16.80
CA THR A 193 24.64 4.27 -18.01
C THR A 193 25.44 3.06 -18.53
N GLY A 194 25.22 1.85 -18.03
CA GLY A 194 25.96 0.66 -18.43
C GLY A 194 25.23 -0.68 -18.42
N GLY A 195 23.92 -0.73 -18.29
CA GLY A 195 23.21 -2.01 -18.22
C GLY A 195 21.74 -1.93 -18.64
N ASN A 196 21.24 -2.99 -19.28
CA ASN A 196 19.84 -3.17 -19.60
C ASN A 196 19.01 -3.28 -18.31
N THR A 197 18.47 -2.19 -17.82
CA THR A 197 17.44 -2.22 -16.77
C THR A 197 16.09 -2.37 -17.44
N THR A 198 15.45 -3.49 -17.17
CA THR A 198 14.08 -3.80 -17.62
C THR A 198 13.00 -3.25 -16.68
N MET A 199 13.41 -2.69 -15.54
CA MET A 199 12.48 -2.16 -14.54
C MET A 199 12.11 -0.72 -14.85
N LYS A 200 10.80 -0.46 -14.92
CA LYS A 200 10.22 0.87 -15.10
C LYS A 200 9.09 1.07 -14.11
N TYR A 201 8.96 2.29 -13.61
CA TYR A 201 7.76 2.73 -12.90
C TYR A 201 6.64 3.00 -13.89
N LYS A 202 5.44 2.58 -13.53
CA LYS A 202 4.22 2.84 -14.27
C LYS A 202 3.20 3.44 -13.31
N ALA A 203 2.56 4.53 -13.73
CA ALA A 203 1.44 5.07 -12.98
C ALA A 203 0.20 4.19 -13.17
N GLU A 204 -0.46 3.87 -12.07
CA GLU A 204 -1.76 3.22 -12.05
C GLU A 204 -2.79 4.19 -11.48
N ASP A 205 -3.82 4.46 -12.26
CA ASP A 205 -4.88 5.42 -11.94
C ASP A 205 -6.19 4.92 -12.55
N ILE A 206 -7.23 4.90 -11.75
CA ILE A 206 -8.54 4.42 -12.16
C ILE A 206 -9.16 5.29 -13.25
N MET A 207 -8.88 6.58 -13.25
CA MET A 207 -9.42 7.51 -14.27
C MET A 207 -8.88 7.20 -15.65
N GLU A 208 -7.63 6.78 -15.76
CA GLU A 208 -7.04 6.37 -17.03
C GLU A 208 -7.66 5.06 -17.53
N GLN A 209 -7.90 4.10 -16.63
CA GLN A 209 -8.59 2.85 -16.97
C GLN A 209 -10.01 3.12 -17.48
N VAL A 210 -10.75 4.01 -16.83
CA VAL A 210 -12.10 4.43 -17.26
C VAL A 210 -12.05 5.11 -18.64
N LYS A 211 -11.10 6.01 -18.89
CA LYS A 211 -10.92 6.64 -20.20
C LYS A 211 -10.58 5.63 -21.29
N ASN A 212 -9.76 4.64 -21.00
CA ASN A 212 -9.43 3.58 -21.95
C ASN A 212 -10.63 2.68 -22.24
N MET A 213 -11.46 2.38 -21.26
CA MET A 213 -12.72 1.67 -21.45
C MET A 213 -13.70 2.48 -22.31
N GLN A 214 -13.80 3.78 -22.10
CA GLN A 214 -14.62 4.67 -22.91
C GLN A 214 -14.19 4.69 -24.38
N LYS A 215 -12.88 4.77 -24.65
CA LYS A 215 -12.34 4.72 -26.02
C LYS A 215 -12.62 3.40 -26.71
N LEU A 216 -12.55 2.28 -25.99
CA LEU A 216 -12.93 0.96 -26.53
C LEU A 216 -14.43 0.90 -26.85
N SER A 217 -15.25 1.54 -26.04
CA SER A 217 -16.70 1.60 -26.21
C SER A 217 -17.14 2.44 -27.41
N GLU A 218 -16.40 3.51 -27.74
CA GLU A 218 -16.66 4.35 -28.93
C GLU A 218 -16.43 3.58 -30.23
N SER A 219 -15.69 2.49 -30.22
CA SER A 219 -15.41 1.66 -31.39
C SER A 219 -16.44 0.56 -31.66
N THR A 220 -17.42 0.36 -30.79
CA THR A 220 -18.45 -0.67 -30.93
C THR A 220 -19.85 -0.09 -30.83
N ASN A 221 -20.75 -0.50 -31.76
CA ASN A 221 -22.14 -0.02 -31.92
C ASN A 221 -23.10 -0.30 -30.75
N ASN A 222 -22.55 -0.64 -29.54
CA ASN A 222 -23.34 -0.91 -28.34
C ASN A 222 -23.14 0.16 -27.24
N GLN A 223 -22.98 1.41 -27.63
CA GLN A 223 -22.64 2.53 -26.78
C GLN A 223 -23.53 2.71 -25.53
N LEU A 224 -24.83 2.49 -25.62
CA LEU A 224 -25.76 2.79 -24.53
C LEU A 224 -25.68 1.80 -23.35
N ILE A 225 -25.41 0.53 -23.59
CA ILE A 225 -25.30 -0.49 -22.56
C ILE A 225 -23.97 -0.33 -21.81
N TRP A 226 -22.91 -0.01 -22.54
CA TRP A 226 -21.59 0.21 -21.95
C TRP A 226 -21.49 1.51 -21.15
N ILE A 227 -22.09 2.61 -21.61
CA ILE A 227 -22.17 3.89 -20.88
C ILE A 227 -22.94 3.70 -19.57
N ALA A 228 -24.04 2.95 -19.56
CA ALA A 228 -24.78 2.65 -18.34
C ALA A 228 -23.97 1.77 -17.38
N SER A 229 -23.20 0.80 -17.89
CA SER A 229 -22.34 -0.08 -17.08
C SER A 229 -21.12 0.67 -16.51
N ILE A 230 -20.51 1.55 -17.30
CA ILE A 230 -19.41 2.42 -16.86
C ILE A 230 -19.91 3.47 -15.87
N SER A 231 -21.08 4.06 -16.08
CA SER A 231 -21.69 5.01 -15.14
C SER A 231 -22.06 4.34 -13.82
N LEU A 232 -22.47 3.08 -13.82
CA LEU A 232 -22.68 2.26 -12.63
C LEU A 232 -21.35 1.94 -11.93
N LEU A 233 -20.28 1.65 -12.67
CA LEU A 233 -18.93 1.43 -12.15
C LEU A 233 -18.35 2.72 -11.56
N VAL A 234 -18.42 3.84 -12.26
CA VAL A 234 -17.87 5.14 -11.81
C VAL A 234 -18.73 5.75 -10.71
N GLY A 235 -20.06 5.74 -10.84
CA GLY A 235 -20.98 6.19 -9.79
C GLY A 235 -20.99 5.29 -8.56
N GLY A 236 -20.63 4.02 -8.73
CA GLY A 236 -20.53 3.01 -7.67
C GLY A 236 -19.19 2.94 -6.97
N ILE A 237 -18.10 3.54 -7.48
CA ILE A 237 -16.77 3.36 -6.86
C ILE A 237 -16.71 3.99 -5.46
N GLY A 238 -17.31 5.16 -5.25
CA GLY A 238 -17.49 5.73 -3.91
C GLY A 238 -18.46 4.92 -3.03
N VAL A 239 -19.46 4.29 -3.65
CA VAL A 239 -20.49 3.45 -2.98
C VAL A 239 -20.07 1.98 -2.94
N MET A 240 -19.23 1.49 -3.87
CA MET A 240 -18.67 0.13 -3.86
C MET A 240 -17.76 -0.13 -2.66
N ASN A 241 -17.02 0.85 -2.17
CA ASN A 241 -16.29 0.69 -0.91
C ASN A 241 -17.24 0.36 0.25
N ILE A 242 -18.45 0.89 0.26
CA ILE A 242 -19.47 0.62 1.27
C ILE A 242 -20.29 -0.64 0.93
N MET A 243 -20.67 -0.83 -0.33
CA MET A 243 -21.51 -1.97 -0.75
C MET A 243 -20.74 -3.29 -0.83
N LEU A 244 -19.47 -3.30 -1.22
CA LEU A 244 -18.68 -4.55 -1.26
C LEU A 244 -18.32 -5.05 0.14
N VAL A 245 -18.09 -4.17 1.12
CA VAL A 245 -18.02 -4.55 2.54
C VAL A 245 -19.36 -5.17 2.95
N SER A 246 -20.49 -4.55 2.62
CA SER A 246 -21.84 -5.03 2.90
C SER A 246 -22.16 -6.35 2.20
N VAL A 247 -21.76 -6.54 0.93
CA VAL A 247 -21.97 -7.79 0.18
C VAL A 247 -21.09 -8.92 0.69
N THR A 248 -19.85 -8.62 1.08
CA THR A 248 -18.94 -9.63 1.66
C THR A 248 -19.46 -10.10 3.04
N GLU A 249 -19.96 -9.18 3.86
CA GLU A 249 -20.59 -9.52 5.13
C GLU A 249 -21.86 -10.35 4.91
N ARG A 250 -22.76 -9.93 4.02
CA ARG A 250 -23.99 -10.69 3.70
C ARG A 250 -23.70 -12.04 3.04
N THR A 251 -22.67 -12.15 2.22
CA THR A 251 -22.26 -13.43 1.62
C THR A 251 -21.70 -14.36 2.69
N LYS A 252 -20.98 -13.84 3.67
CA LYS A 252 -20.55 -14.59 4.85
C LYS A 252 -21.74 -15.06 5.70
N GLU A 253 -22.73 -14.19 5.96
CA GLU A 253 -23.94 -14.56 6.69
C GLU A 253 -24.77 -15.61 5.96
N ILE A 254 -24.94 -15.48 4.63
CA ILE A 254 -25.66 -16.46 3.79
C ILE A 254 -24.89 -17.77 3.72
N GLY A 255 -23.56 -17.72 3.60
CA GLY A 255 -22.69 -18.89 3.63
C GLY A 255 -22.76 -19.63 4.96
N LEU A 256 -22.75 -18.88 6.08
CA LEU A 256 -22.88 -19.44 7.41
C LEU A 256 -24.26 -20.06 7.64
N LYS A 257 -25.35 -19.38 7.25
CA LYS A 257 -26.72 -19.90 7.34
C LYS A 257 -26.93 -21.16 6.51
N LYS A 258 -26.36 -21.22 5.30
CA LYS A 258 -26.36 -22.43 4.47
C LYS A 258 -25.55 -23.59 5.07
N ALA A 259 -24.42 -23.30 5.72
CA ALA A 259 -23.56 -24.31 6.34
C ALA A 259 -24.17 -24.92 7.61
N ILE A 260 -25.03 -24.18 8.33
CA ILE A 260 -25.75 -24.67 9.53
C ILE A 260 -27.17 -25.17 9.26
N GLY A 261 -27.58 -25.29 8.00
CA GLY A 261 -28.83 -25.95 7.60
C GLY A 261 -30.09 -25.13 7.87
N ALA A 262 -29.99 -23.81 7.90
CA ALA A 262 -31.16 -22.93 8.02
C ALA A 262 -31.58 -22.35 6.66
#